data_4af309c4bc9678aeec1b40b2b05cb355
#
_entry.id   4af309c4bc9678aeec1b40b2b05cb355
#
_cell.length_a   1.000
_cell.length_b   1.000
_cell.length_c   1.000
_cell.angle_alpha   90.00
_cell.angle_beta   90.00
_cell.angle_gamma   90.00
#
_symmetry.space_group_name_H-M   'P 1'
#
loop_
_entity.id
_entity.type
_entity.pdbx_description
1 polymer ?
#
loop_
_entity_poly.entity_id
_entity_poly.type
_entity_poly.pdbx_seq_one_letter_code
_entity_poly.pdbx_strand_id
1 'polypeptide(L)'
;FFYQYNKFLRAIREMENIPNISKIEIKNSNFLMIKKFPKVDLLITSPPYVTSYEYADLHQLSSLWLGYADDYRDLRKGSIGSVYNVEDYQIKVDDLNEVGKSIVNQLLNNEGTYSKARSVARYYLDMQKVVVRCKKMLNEGGMVFFVVGDTEYKGVKIMNSEHLVQSLQESGFFDIKIGKRRISKKMLTPYRDETGKFSSDKTQRTIYHEELIISGRV
;
A
#
# COMPACT_ATOMS: atom_id res chain seq x y z
N PHE A 1 -7.14 12.71 24.96
CA PHE A 1 -5.72 13.11 24.99
C PHE A 1 -4.95 12.41 26.13
N PHE A 2 -5.30 12.63 27.39
CA PHE A 2 -4.56 12.08 28.54
C PHE A 2 -4.40 10.56 28.54
N TYR A 3 -5.40 9.80 28.11
CA TYR A 3 -5.29 8.35 27.98
C TYR A 3 -4.18 7.93 27.00
N GLN A 4 -4.12 8.53 25.83
CA GLN A 4 -3.10 8.23 24.83
C GLN A 4 -1.71 8.69 25.29
N TYR A 5 -1.63 9.85 25.94
CA TYR A 5 -0.39 10.37 26.50
C TYR A 5 0.18 9.41 27.57
N ASN A 6 -0.64 8.95 28.50
CA ASN A 6 -0.20 8.00 29.53
C ASN A 6 0.24 6.64 28.93
N LYS A 7 -0.46 6.19 27.89
CA LYS A 7 -0.06 4.98 27.14
C LYS A 7 1.29 5.14 26.47
N PHE A 8 1.54 6.30 25.90
CA PHE A 8 2.83 6.62 25.29
C PHE A 8 3.96 6.69 26.31
N LEU A 9 3.76 7.36 27.45
CA LEU A 9 4.74 7.40 28.54
C LEU A 9 5.07 6.01 29.08
N ARG A 10 4.06 5.14 29.18
CA ARG A 10 4.27 3.75 29.60
C ARG A 10 5.15 3.01 28.59
N ALA A 11 4.87 3.14 27.30
CA ALA A 11 5.67 2.51 26.25
C ALA A 11 7.13 2.98 26.27
N ILE A 12 7.39 4.28 26.50
CA ILE A 12 8.76 4.79 26.66
C ILE A 12 9.46 4.12 27.82
N ARG A 13 8.84 4.03 29.01
CA ARG A 13 9.43 3.38 30.17
C ARG A 13 9.71 1.89 29.94
N GLU A 14 8.82 1.21 29.23
CA GLU A 14 9.03 -0.19 28.84
C GLU A 14 10.23 -0.32 27.90
N MET A 15 10.44 0.62 26.98
CA MET A 15 11.61 0.64 26.09
C MET A 15 12.93 0.91 26.82
N GLU A 16 12.94 1.77 27.86
CA GLU A 16 14.12 2.06 28.67
C GLU A 16 14.70 0.81 29.34
N ASN A 17 13.85 -0.19 29.60
CA ASN A 17 14.24 -1.46 30.20
C ASN A 17 14.72 -2.53 29.19
N ILE A 18 14.74 -2.24 27.89
CA ILE A 18 15.21 -3.18 26.88
C ILE A 18 16.74 -3.06 26.75
N PRO A 19 17.52 -4.06 27.19
CA PRO A 19 18.97 -4.01 27.04
C PRO A 19 19.35 -4.11 25.55
N ASN A 20 20.35 -3.34 25.14
CA ASN A 20 20.93 -3.41 23.79
C ASN A 20 19.95 -3.09 22.63
N ILE A 21 19.28 -1.95 22.68
CA ILE A 21 18.56 -1.44 21.52
C ILE A 21 19.58 -1.21 20.39
N SER A 22 19.41 -1.94 19.30
CA SER A 22 20.19 -1.75 18.09
C SER A 22 20.02 -0.34 17.53
N LYS A 23 20.99 0.14 16.79
CA LYS A 23 20.91 1.46 16.14
C LYS A 23 19.65 1.55 15.26
N ILE A 24 18.81 2.54 15.53
CA ILE A 24 17.63 2.85 14.72
C ILE A 24 18.00 4.00 13.77
N GLU A 25 17.71 3.83 12.49
CA GLU A 25 17.84 4.89 11.49
C GLU A 25 16.47 5.13 10.83
N ILE A 26 15.98 6.36 10.91
CA ILE A 26 14.71 6.78 10.29
C ILE A 26 15.02 7.57 9.02
N LYS A 27 14.49 7.11 7.88
CA LYS A 27 14.59 7.79 6.59
C LYS A 27 13.22 8.24 6.12
N ASN A 28 13.01 9.53 6.04
CA ASN A 28 11.82 10.13 5.45
C ASN A 28 12.08 10.44 3.96
N SER A 29 11.75 9.53 3.08
CA SER A 29 11.92 9.73 1.64
C SER A 29 11.07 8.77 0.82
N ASN A 30 10.76 9.15 -0.42
CA ASN A 30 10.13 8.23 -1.36
C ASN A 30 11.07 7.05 -1.63
N PHE A 31 10.58 5.85 -1.41
CA PHE A 31 11.35 4.61 -1.58
C PHE A 31 11.94 4.45 -2.99
N LEU A 32 11.22 4.92 -4.01
CA LEU A 32 11.70 4.89 -5.40
C LEU A 32 12.85 5.86 -5.67
N MET A 33 13.07 6.86 -4.82
CA MET A 33 14.12 7.88 -4.98
C MET A 33 15.38 7.60 -4.17
N ILE A 34 15.37 6.64 -3.25
CA ILE A 34 16.53 6.29 -2.44
C ILE A 34 17.65 5.77 -3.35
N LYS A 35 18.82 6.42 -3.32
CA LYS A 35 19.96 6.07 -4.17
C LYS A 35 20.82 4.94 -3.59
N LYS A 36 20.97 4.91 -2.26
CA LYS A 36 21.79 3.89 -1.55
C LYS A 36 20.90 3.16 -0.54
N PHE A 37 20.89 1.85 -0.62
CA PHE A 37 20.16 0.99 0.32
C PHE A 37 21.13 0.33 1.29
N PRO A 38 20.77 0.21 2.57
CA PRO A 38 21.39 -0.77 3.43
C PRO A 38 21.07 -2.18 2.91
N LYS A 39 21.95 -3.12 3.14
CA LYS A 39 21.63 -4.53 2.98
C LYS A 39 20.91 -5.01 4.23
N VAL A 40 19.84 -5.78 4.04
CA VAL A 40 19.00 -6.28 5.13
C VAL A 40 18.62 -7.75 4.89
N ASP A 41 18.35 -8.48 5.97
CA ASP A 41 17.90 -9.87 5.89
C ASP A 41 16.39 -9.98 5.87
N LEU A 42 15.71 -8.94 6.36
CA LEU A 42 14.26 -8.89 6.45
C LEU A 42 13.74 -7.51 6.02
N LEU A 43 12.73 -7.52 5.14
CA LEU A 43 12.01 -6.33 4.73
C LEU A 43 10.51 -6.55 4.97
N ILE A 44 9.89 -5.67 5.76
CA ILE A 44 8.45 -5.70 6.03
C ILE A 44 7.86 -4.38 5.61
N THR A 45 6.80 -4.41 4.82
CA THR A 45 6.13 -3.20 4.35
C THR A 45 4.63 -3.39 4.13
N SER A 46 3.87 -2.32 4.35
CA SER A 46 2.50 -2.17 3.89
C SER A 46 2.48 -1.00 2.91
N PRO A 47 2.57 -1.27 1.60
CA PRO A 47 2.57 -0.20 0.61
C PRO A 47 1.22 0.52 0.57
N PRO A 48 1.14 1.73 -0.01
CA PRO A 48 -0.14 2.38 -0.23
C PRO A 48 -1.11 1.47 -0.97
N TYR A 49 -2.39 1.54 -0.63
CA TYR A 49 -3.42 0.74 -1.32
C TYR A 49 -3.97 1.52 -2.49
N VAL A 50 -3.87 0.96 -3.68
CA VAL A 50 -4.51 1.56 -4.86
C VAL A 50 -6.03 1.59 -4.64
N THR A 51 -6.68 2.68 -4.98
CA THR A 51 -8.13 2.86 -4.91
C THR A 51 -8.75 3.06 -3.53
N SER A 52 -8.04 2.81 -2.45
CA SER A 52 -8.64 2.82 -1.10
C SER A 52 -8.62 4.19 -0.43
N TYR A 53 -7.49 4.90 -0.51
CA TYR A 53 -7.33 6.17 0.20
C TYR A 53 -6.41 7.12 -0.56
N GLU A 54 -6.82 8.41 -0.62
CA GLU A 54 -5.90 9.49 -0.92
C GLU A 54 -5.29 9.95 0.42
N TYR A 55 -4.06 9.55 0.68
CA TYR A 55 -3.41 9.78 1.96
C TYR A 55 -3.22 11.27 2.28
N ALA A 56 -2.98 12.10 1.26
CA ALA A 56 -2.88 13.54 1.45
C ALA A 56 -4.19 14.14 1.97
N ASP A 57 -5.33 13.65 1.47
CA ASP A 57 -6.66 14.11 1.92
C ASP A 57 -6.96 13.68 3.36
N LEU A 58 -6.56 12.47 3.73
CA LEU A 58 -6.74 11.98 5.09
C LEU A 58 -5.95 12.78 6.13
N HIS A 59 -4.78 13.25 5.75
CA HIS A 59 -3.85 13.96 6.63
C HIS A 59 -3.84 15.46 6.44
N GLN A 60 -4.76 16.04 5.63
CA GLN A 60 -4.76 17.46 5.30
C GLN A 60 -4.72 18.36 6.53
N LEU A 61 -5.59 18.11 7.54
CA LEU A 61 -5.61 18.91 8.76
C LEU A 61 -4.29 18.87 9.51
N SER A 62 -3.75 17.67 9.71
CA SER A 62 -2.47 17.50 10.42
C SER A 62 -1.32 18.15 9.66
N SER A 63 -1.30 17.99 8.33
CA SER A 63 -0.22 18.51 7.48
C SER A 63 -0.20 20.02 7.44
N LEU A 64 -1.37 20.65 7.31
CA LEU A 64 -1.50 22.10 7.35
C LEU A 64 -1.21 22.68 8.75
N TRP A 65 -1.75 22.04 9.80
CA TRP A 65 -1.54 22.46 11.19
C TRP A 65 -0.07 22.42 11.60
N LEU A 66 0.66 21.38 11.17
CA LEU A 66 2.08 21.19 11.50
C LEU A 66 3.03 21.90 10.52
N GLY A 67 2.50 22.61 9.53
CA GLY A 67 3.30 23.36 8.56
C GLY A 67 4.10 22.48 7.60
N TYR A 68 3.65 21.24 7.34
CA TYR A 68 4.31 20.35 6.38
C TYR A 68 3.99 20.71 4.93
N ALA A 69 2.94 21.46 4.69
CA ALA A 69 2.58 21.99 3.38
C ALA A 69 1.67 23.20 3.56
N ASP A 70 1.75 24.16 2.64
CA ASP A 70 0.81 25.28 2.53
C ASP A 70 -0.49 24.82 1.83
N ASP A 71 -0.38 23.89 0.90
CA ASP A 71 -1.49 23.20 0.25
C ASP A 71 -1.28 21.69 0.37
N TYR A 72 -2.20 20.98 1.04
CA TYR A 72 -2.11 19.53 1.24
C TYR A 72 -2.07 18.75 -0.09
N ARG A 73 -2.60 19.33 -1.18
CA ARG A 73 -2.57 18.71 -2.52
C ARG A 73 -1.15 18.54 -3.05
N ASP A 74 -0.21 19.37 -2.58
CA ASP A 74 1.20 19.22 -2.94
C ASP A 74 1.81 17.94 -2.38
N LEU A 75 1.26 17.41 -1.28
CA LEU A 75 1.69 16.14 -0.69
C LEU A 75 1.34 14.92 -1.55
N ARG A 76 0.46 15.08 -2.53
CA ARG A 76 0.16 14.04 -3.53
C ARG A 76 1.28 13.86 -4.55
N LYS A 77 2.12 14.92 -4.72
CA LYS A 77 3.23 14.91 -5.66
C LYS A 77 4.28 13.87 -5.23
N GLY A 78 4.67 13.01 -6.16
CA GLY A 78 5.72 12.03 -5.90
C GLY A 78 5.33 10.83 -5.03
N SER A 79 4.09 10.72 -4.59
CA SER A 79 3.61 9.50 -3.93
C SER A 79 3.57 8.32 -4.90
N ILE A 80 3.88 7.12 -4.41
CA ILE A 80 3.82 5.88 -5.21
C ILE A 80 2.39 5.71 -5.76
N GLY A 81 2.28 5.49 -7.05
CA GLY A 81 1.00 5.34 -7.75
C GLY A 81 0.25 6.65 -8.03
N SER A 82 0.77 7.81 -7.60
CA SER A 82 0.11 9.08 -7.87
C SER A 82 0.23 9.48 -9.34
N VAL A 83 -0.91 9.86 -9.91
CA VAL A 83 -0.98 10.48 -11.25
C VAL A 83 -1.04 12.01 -11.18
N TYR A 84 -1.05 12.58 -9.98
CA TYR A 84 -1.07 14.02 -9.78
C TYR A 84 0.25 14.65 -10.22
N ASN A 85 0.14 15.75 -10.98
CA ASN A 85 1.27 16.51 -11.55
C ASN A 85 2.13 15.72 -12.55
N VAL A 86 1.62 14.66 -13.11
CA VAL A 86 2.14 14.08 -14.34
C VAL A 86 1.20 14.55 -15.44
N GLU A 87 1.48 15.75 -15.95
CA GLU A 87 0.82 16.24 -17.16
C GLU A 87 1.05 15.18 -18.24
N ASP A 88 0.02 14.85 -19.00
CA ASP A 88 0.06 13.86 -20.08
C ASP A 88 0.50 12.43 -19.72
N TYR A 89 0.26 11.97 -18.46
CA TYR A 89 0.48 10.57 -18.15
C TYR A 89 -0.35 9.67 -19.07
N GLN A 90 0.32 9.01 -20.00
CA GLN A 90 -0.26 7.97 -20.83
C GLN A 90 -0.13 6.62 -20.15
N ILE A 91 -1.19 5.82 -20.23
CA ILE A 91 -1.19 4.47 -19.70
C ILE A 91 -0.26 3.60 -20.53
N LYS A 92 0.80 3.09 -19.91
CA LYS A 92 1.73 2.14 -20.52
C LYS A 92 1.33 0.73 -20.15
N VAL A 93 0.32 0.21 -20.84
CA VAL A 93 -0.21 -1.14 -20.54
C VAL A 93 0.84 -2.21 -20.79
N ASP A 94 1.64 -2.06 -21.86
CA ASP A 94 2.63 -3.05 -22.27
C ASP A 94 3.77 -3.24 -21.26
N ASP A 95 4.06 -2.22 -20.45
CA ASP A 95 5.08 -2.29 -19.39
C ASP A 95 4.58 -3.01 -18.12
N LEU A 96 3.29 -3.34 -18.03
CA LEU A 96 2.70 -4.07 -16.91
C LEU A 96 2.93 -5.58 -17.06
N ASN A 97 2.99 -6.28 -15.92
CA ASN A 97 2.86 -7.74 -15.93
C ASN A 97 1.45 -8.18 -16.39
N GLU A 98 1.26 -9.47 -16.67
CA GLU A 98 0.01 -9.94 -17.29
C GLU A 98 -1.23 -9.71 -16.40
N VAL A 99 -1.11 -9.85 -15.08
CA VAL A 99 -2.20 -9.52 -14.15
C VAL A 99 -2.53 -8.04 -14.23
N GLY A 100 -1.52 -7.18 -14.22
CA GLY A 100 -1.70 -5.74 -14.35
C GLY A 100 -2.34 -5.35 -15.68
N LYS A 101 -1.89 -5.93 -16.79
CA LYS A 101 -2.49 -5.72 -18.13
C LYS A 101 -3.98 -6.10 -18.13
N SER A 102 -4.31 -7.29 -17.60
CA SER A 102 -5.68 -7.77 -17.56
C SER A 102 -6.59 -6.81 -16.79
N ILE A 103 -6.19 -6.39 -15.59
CA ILE A 103 -6.99 -5.51 -14.74
C ILE A 103 -7.15 -4.12 -15.37
N VAL A 104 -6.07 -3.55 -15.89
CA VAL A 104 -6.12 -2.21 -16.51
C VAL A 104 -6.98 -2.23 -17.77
N ASN A 105 -6.89 -3.27 -18.61
CA ASN A 105 -7.74 -3.41 -19.78
C ASN A 105 -9.23 -3.56 -19.43
N GLN A 106 -9.56 -4.32 -18.38
CA GLN A 106 -10.95 -4.39 -17.88
C GLN A 106 -11.46 -3.02 -17.45
N LEU A 107 -10.62 -2.24 -16.76
CA LEU A 107 -10.97 -0.88 -16.37
C LEU A 107 -11.11 0.07 -17.59
N LEU A 108 -10.28 -0.06 -18.61
CA LEU A 108 -10.36 0.75 -19.82
C LEU A 108 -11.63 0.46 -20.63
N ASN A 109 -12.09 -0.78 -20.63
CA ASN A 109 -13.29 -1.23 -21.33
C ASN A 109 -14.58 -0.97 -20.56
N ASN A 110 -14.51 -0.52 -19.31
CA ASN A 110 -15.68 -0.23 -18.50
C ASN A 110 -15.96 1.28 -18.51
N GLU A 111 -17.20 1.66 -18.75
CA GLU A 111 -17.59 3.06 -18.89
C GLU A 111 -17.32 3.87 -17.61
N GLY A 112 -16.72 5.04 -17.79
CA GLY A 112 -16.46 6.00 -16.70
C GLY A 112 -15.40 5.51 -15.70
N THR A 113 -14.51 4.60 -16.10
CA THR A 113 -13.40 4.09 -15.24
C THR A 113 -12.02 4.49 -15.73
N TYR A 114 -11.89 5.27 -16.78
CA TYR A 114 -10.60 5.67 -17.37
C TYR A 114 -9.64 6.31 -16.35
N SER A 115 -10.13 7.23 -15.52
CA SER A 115 -9.31 7.85 -14.46
C SER A 115 -8.77 6.83 -13.45
N LYS A 116 -9.59 5.81 -13.13
CA LYS A 116 -9.20 4.72 -12.26
C LYS A 116 -8.16 3.82 -12.94
N ALA A 117 -8.34 3.49 -14.22
CA ALA A 117 -7.37 2.74 -15.00
C ALA A 117 -5.99 3.42 -14.99
N ARG A 118 -5.94 4.75 -15.16
CA ARG A 118 -4.69 5.52 -15.07
C ARG A 118 -4.00 5.36 -13.70
N SER A 119 -4.77 5.50 -12.63
CA SER A 119 -4.24 5.39 -11.27
C SER A 119 -3.73 3.96 -10.96
N VAL A 120 -4.48 2.94 -11.37
CA VAL A 120 -4.10 1.53 -11.18
C VAL A 120 -2.85 1.20 -12.01
N ALA A 121 -2.80 1.60 -13.26
CA ALA A 121 -1.64 1.37 -14.12
C ALA A 121 -0.37 2.02 -13.55
N ARG A 122 -0.46 3.27 -13.10
CA ARG A 122 0.67 3.96 -12.48
C ARG A 122 1.12 3.26 -11.21
N TYR A 123 0.18 2.89 -10.34
CA TYR A 123 0.48 2.18 -9.11
C TYR A 123 1.20 0.85 -9.39
N TYR A 124 0.71 0.06 -10.34
CA TYR A 124 1.31 -1.22 -10.68
C TYR A 124 2.73 -1.09 -11.23
N LEU A 125 2.95 -0.13 -12.12
CA LEU A 125 4.31 0.16 -12.62
C LEU A 125 5.27 0.58 -11.50
N ASP A 126 4.81 1.39 -10.56
CA ASP A 126 5.63 1.79 -9.42
C ASP A 126 5.88 0.61 -8.47
N MET A 127 4.87 -0.26 -8.24
CA MET A 127 5.03 -1.45 -7.41
C MET A 127 5.98 -2.49 -8.03
N GLN A 128 5.97 -2.69 -9.36
CA GLN A 128 6.97 -3.51 -10.03
C GLN A 128 8.40 -3.00 -9.75
N LYS A 129 8.60 -1.67 -9.83
CA LYS A 129 9.89 -1.05 -9.46
C LYS A 129 10.23 -1.23 -7.98
N VAL A 130 9.24 -1.11 -7.09
CA VAL A 130 9.42 -1.36 -5.65
C VAL A 130 9.94 -2.77 -5.41
N VAL A 131 9.35 -3.79 -6.05
CA VAL A 131 9.77 -5.19 -5.91
C VAL A 131 11.23 -5.39 -6.35
N VAL A 132 11.61 -4.85 -7.51
CA VAL A 132 13.00 -4.89 -7.99
C VAL A 132 13.96 -4.24 -6.99
N ARG A 133 13.55 -3.13 -6.37
CA ARG A 133 14.37 -2.45 -5.37
C ARG A 133 14.48 -3.22 -4.06
N CYS A 134 13.38 -3.86 -3.63
CA CYS A 134 13.41 -4.75 -2.47
C CYS A 134 14.42 -5.89 -2.66
N LYS A 135 14.46 -6.50 -3.85
CA LYS A 135 15.46 -7.53 -4.17
C LYS A 135 16.88 -7.00 -4.01
N LYS A 136 17.15 -5.78 -4.50
CA LYS A 136 18.49 -5.16 -4.36
C LYS A 136 18.88 -4.85 -2.92
N MET A 137 17.89 -4.63 -2.03
CA MET A 137 18.13 -4.39 -0.60
C MET A 137 18.42 -5.66 0.18
N LEU A 138 17.82 -6.77 -0.20
CA LEU A 138 17.95 -8.01 0.54
C LEU A 138 19.32 -8.65 0.35
N ASN A 139 19.84 -9.25 1.44
CA ASN A 139 20.95 -10.18 1.41
C ASN A 139 20.49 -11.50 0.78
N GLU A 140 21.42 -12.35 0.36
CA GLU A 140 21.14 -13.72 -0.07
C GLU A 140 20.41 -14.49 1.05
N GLY A 141 19.33 -15.17 0.70
CA GLY A 141 18.42 -15.84 1.64
C GLY A 141 17.49 -14.91 2.42
N GLY A 142 17.59 -13.60 2.21
CA GLY A 142 16.72 -12.62 2.86
C GLY A 142 15.26 -12.74 2.44
N MET A 143 14.37 -12.20 3.27
CA MET A 143 12.92 -12.31 3.09
C MET A 143 12.26 -10.95 2.98
N VAL A 144 11.22 -10.89 2.14
CA VAL A 144 10.30 -9.76 2.09
C VAL A 144 8.89 -10.17 2.52
N PHE A 145 8.20 -9.25 3.20
CA PHE A 145 6.78 -9.37 3.56
C PHE A 145 6.05 -8.10 3.11
N PHE A 146 5.01 -8.30 2.31
CA PHE A 146 4.08 -7.25 1.91
C PHE A 146 2.72 -7.50 2.54
N VAL A 147 2.15 -6.48 3.16
CA VAL A 147 0.76 -6.48 3.63
C VAL A 147 -0.06 -5.68 2.65
N VAL A 148 -0.96 -6.34 1.93
CA VAL A 148 -1.79 -5.72 0.88
C VAL A 148 -3.24 -6.14 1.00
N GLY A 149 -4.13 -5.38 0.37
CA GLY A 149 -5.54 -5.72 0.24
C GLY A 149 -5.98 -5.66 -1.22
N ASP A 150 -6.82 -6.60 -1.62
CA ASP A 150 -7.51 -6.54 -2.89
C ASP A 150 -8.74 -5.66 -2.78
N THR A 151 -9.14 -5.04 -3.87
CA THR A 151 -10.28 -4.13 -3.92
C THR A 151 -11.14 -4.39 -5.15
N GLU A 152 -12.28 -3.71 -5.21
CA GLU A 152 -13.16 -3.75 -6.37
C GLU A 152 -13.59 -2.32 -6.71
N TYR A 153 -13.71 -2.05 -7.99
CA TYR A 153 -14.21 -0.78 -8.49
C TYR A 153 -15.15 -0.99 -9.68
N LYS A 154 -16.41 -0.62 -9.53
CA LYS A 154 -17.46 -0.77 -10.57
C LYS A 154 -17.48 -2.19 -11.18
N GLY A 155 -17.44 -3.22 -10.36
CA GLY A 155 -17.47 -4.62 -10.77
C GLY A 155 -16.13 -5.19 -11.27
N VAL A 156 -15.09 -4.37 -11.41
CA VAL A 156 -13.74 -4.84 -11.77
C VAL A 156 -12.96 -5.15 -10.49
N LYS A 157 -12.56 -6.41 -10.33
CA LYS A 157 -11.69 -6.84 -9.23
C LYS A 157 -10.27 -6.35 -9.46
N ILE A 158 -9.71 -5.66 -8.49
CA ILE A 158 -8.36 -5.12 -8.51
C ILE A 158 -7.51 -5.97 -7.57
N MET A 159 -6.93 -7.04 -8.15
CA MET A 159 -6.18 -8.08 -7.45
C MET A 159 -4.74 -7.64 -7.23
N ASN A 160 -4.54 -6.71 -6.27
CA ASN A 160 -3.20 -6.21 -5.92
C ASN A 160 -2.26 -7.32 -5.47
N SER A 161 -2.81 -8.34 -4.81
CA SER A 161 -2.06 -9.49 -4.33
C SER A 161 -1.48 -10.32 -5.49
N GLU A 162 -2.29 -10.64 -6.49
CA GLU A 162 -1.85 -11.42 -7.66
C GLU A 162 -0.82 -10.67 -8.48
N HIS A 163 -1.04 -9.35 -8.71
CA HIS A 163 -0.07 -8.49 -9.38
C HIS A 163 1.28 -8.49 -8.66
N LEU A 164 1.25 -8.42 -7.31
CA LEU A 164 2.47 -8.41 -6.51
C LEU A 164 3.17 -9.77 -6.53
N VAL A 165 2.43 -10.86 -6.44
CA VAL A 165 2.98 -12.23 -6.56
C VAL A 165 3.68 -12.40 -7.90
N GLN A 166 3.04 -12.03 -9.01
CA GLN A 166 3.66 -12.11 -10.32
C GLN A 166 4.91 -11.20 -10.41
N SER A 167 4.86 -9.99 -9.86
CA SER A 167 6.03 -9.08 -9.83
C SER A 167 7.20 -9.66 -9.03
N LEU A 168 6.93 -10.38 -7.94
CA LEU A 168 7.95 -11.09 -7.18
C LEU A 168 8.56 -12.23 -8.00
N GLN A 169 7.73 -13.04 -8.66
CA GLN A 169 8.19 -14.15 -9.52
C GLN A 169 9.08 -13.64 -10.66
N GLU A 170 8.63 -12.65 -11.38
CA GLU A 170 9.38 -12.03 -12.50
C GLU A 170 10.68 -11.38 -12.04
N SER A 171 10.73 -10.91 -10.80
CA SER A 171 11.95 -10.39 -10.18
C SER A 171 12.87 -11.48 -9.63
N GLY A 172 12.49 -12.76 -9.73
CA GLY A 172 13.29 -13.91 -9.30
C GLY A 172 13.31 -14.10 -7.78
N PHE A 173 12.22 -13.79 -7.10
CA PHE A 173 11.95 -14.28 -5.75
C PHE A 173 11.42 -15.71 -5.82
N PHE A 174 11.73 -16.50 -4.82
CA PHE A 174 11.26 -17.89 -4.68
C PHE A 174 10.58 -18.11 -3.32
N ASP A 175 10.03 -19.30 -3.09
CA ASP A 175 9.27 -19.66 -1.88
C ASP A 175 8.17 -18.63 -1.55
N ILE A 176 7.46 -18.17 -2.61
CA ILE A 176 6.43 -17.15 -2.47
C ILE A 176 5.20 -17.78 -1.81
N LYS A 177 4.74 -17.16 -0.70
CA LYS A 177 3.59 -17.62 0.07
C LYS A 177 2.61 -16.49 0.27
N ILE A 178 1.32 -16.83 0.28
CA ILE A 178 0.22 -15.92 0.59
C ILE A 178 -0.45 -16.39 1.88
N GLY A 179 -0.33 -15.61 2.93
CA GLY A 179 -1.06 -15.80 4.17
C GLY A 179 -2.28 -14.86 4.21
N LYS A 180 -3.38 -15.34 4.76
CA LYS A 180 -4.58 -14.53 4.98
C LYS A 180 -4.70 -14.16 6.45
N ARG A 181 -4.84 -12.86 6.73
CA ARG A 181 -5.11 -12.35 8.07
C ARG A 181 -6.54 -11.86 8.17
N ARG A 182 -7.32 -12.46 9.06
CA ARG A 182 -8.67 -11.97 9.37
C ARG A 182 -8.57 -10.76 10.29
N ILE A 183 -9.14 -9.64 9.88
CA ILE A 183 -9.22 -8.44 10.72
C ILE A 183 -10.47 -8.56 11.60
N SER A 184 -10.30 -8.86 12.89
CA SER A 184 -11.41 -9.22 13.77
C SER A 184 -12.20 -8.04 14.36
N LYS A 185 -11.64 -6.81 14.36
CA LYS A 185 -12.31 -5.65 15.02
C LYS A 185 -11.93 -4.34 14.33
N LYS A 186 -12.60 -4.01 13.23
CA LYS A 186 -12.59 -2.65 12.72
C LYS A 186 -13.69 -1.85 13.46
N MET A 187 -13.30 -0.95 14.37
CA MET A 187 -14.24 -0.16 15.18
C MET A 187 -15.16 0.76 14.37
N LEU A 188 -14.83 1.07 13.14
CA LEU A 188 -15.57 1.96 12.26
C LEU A 188 -15.86 1.31 10.90
N THR A 189 -16.23 0.03 10.88
CA THR A 189 -16.71 -0.55 9.63
C THR A 189 -18.16 -0.11 9.43
N PRO A 190 -18.45 0.80 8.50
CA PRO A 190 -19.82 1.15 8.20
C PRO A 190 -20.54 -0.07 7.63
N TYR A 191 -21.77 -0.27 8.06
CA TYR A 191 -22.64 -1.27 7.48
C TYR A 191 -22.94 -0.86 6.04
N ARG A 192 -22.83 -1.79 5.09
CA ARG A 192 -23.13 -1.55 3.69
C ARG A 192 -24.19 -2.53 3.23
N ASP A 193 -25.09 -2.06 2.37
CA ASP A 193 -26.05 -2.89 1.67
C ASP A 193 -25.40 -3.70 0.53
N GLU A 194 -26.21 -4.52 -0.13
CA GLU A 194 -25.78 -5.35 -1.27
C GLU A 194 -25.20 -4.53 -2.42
N THR A 195 -25.57 -3.25 -2.54
CA THR A 195 -25.06 -2.34 -3.56
C THR A 195 -23.76 -1.66 -3.16
N GLY A 196 -23.27 -1.91 -1.94
CA GLY A 196 -22.06 -1.29 -1.38
C GLY A 196 -22.27 0.10 -0.77
N LYS A 197 -23.53 0.60 -0.67
CA LYS A 197 -23.85 1.87 0.00
C LYS A 197 -23.93 1.69 1.52
N PHE A 198 -23.69 2.79 2.24
CA PHE A 198 -23.85 2.79 3.69
C PHE A 198 -25.31 2.47 4.07
N SER A 199 -25.50 1.52 4.97
CA SER A 199 -26.80 1.12 5.50
C SER A 199 -26.83 1.34 7.00
N SER A 200 -27.99 1.72 7.55
CA SER A 200 -28.25 1.74 8.98
C SER A 200 -28.58 0.35 9.54
N ASP A 201 -28.82 -0.61 8.66
CA ASP A 201 -29.10 -2.00 9.03
C ASP A 201 -27.83 -2.74 9.41
N LYS A 202 -27.70 -3.05 10.72
CA LYS A 202 -26.54 -3.74 11.28
C LYS A 202 -26.47 -5.23 10.92
N THR A 203 -27.53 -5.79 10.35
CA THR A 203 -27.54 -7.20 9.91
C THR A 203 -26.85 -7.36 8.55
N GLN A 204 -26.81 -6.31 7.77
CA GLN A 204 -26.15 -6.27 6.45
C GLN A 204 -24.64 -5.96 6.60
N ARG A 205 -23.92 -6.82 7.31
CA ARG A 205 -22.47 -6.69 7.42
C ARG A 205 -21.79 -7.20 6.16
N THR A 206 -21.27 -6.29 5.36
CA THR A 206 -20.23 -6.66 4.39
C THR A 206 -18.93 -6.91 5.15
N ILE A 207 -18.49 -8.14 5.19
CA ILE A 207 -17.25 -8.51 5.89
C ILE A 207 -16.07 -8.21 4.95
N TYR A 208 -15.55 -6.99 4.98
CA TYR A 208 -14.25 -6.67 4.37
C TYR A 208 -13.17 -7.05 5.37
N HIS A 209 -12.48 -8.16 5.20
CA HIS A 209 -11.60 -8.50 6.29
C HIS A 209 -10.55 -9.56 6.03
N GLU A 210 -10.01 -9.56 4.86
CA GLU A 210 -8.77 -10.29 4.65
C GLU A 210 -7.69 -9.28 4.24
N GLU A 211 -6.69 -9.09 5.08
CA GLU A 211 -5.40 -8.59 4.63
C GLU A 211 -4.59 -9.78 4.16
N LEU A 212 -3.93 -9.61 3.04
CA LEU A 212 -3.07 -10.62 2.45
C LEU A 212 -1.62 -10.29 2.82
N ILE A 213 -0.93 -11.27 3.38
CA ILE A 213 0.49 -11.18 3.69
C ILE A 213 1.21 -12.01 2.64
N ILE A 214 1.95 -11.33 1.78
CA ILE A 214 2.71 -11.97 0.71
C ILE A 214 4.17 -11.98 1.11
N SER A 215 4.79 -13.14 1.16
CA SER A 215 6.21 -13.28 1.44
C SER A 215 6.95 -13.91 0.27
N GLY A 216 8.24 -13.61 0.17
CA GLY A 216 9.15 -14.20 -0.80
C GLY A 216 10.59 -14.15 -0.30
N ARG A 217 11.44 -15.01 -0.83
CA ARG A 217 12.89 -15.10 -0.56
C ARG A 217 13.72 -14.71 -1.77
N VAL A 218 14.94 -14.23 -1.54
CA VAL A 218 15.97 -13.98 -2.57
C VAL A 218 17.08 -15.01 -2.48
#